data_a9bed2b52bdf135ef2ba7c353800a08b
#
_entry.id   a9bed2b52bdf135ef2ba7c353800a08b
#
_cell.length_a   1.000
_cell.length_b   1.000
_cell.length_c   1.000
_cell.angle_alpha   90.00
_cell.angle_beta   90.00
_cell.angle_gamma   90.00
#
_symmetry.space_group_name_H-M   'P 1'
#
loop_
_entity.id
_entity.type
_entity.pdbx_description
1 polymer ?
#
loop_
_entity_poly.entity_id
_entity_poly.type
_entity_poly.pdbx_seq_one_letter_code
_entity_poly.pdbx_strand_id
1 'polypeptide(L)'
;MLNLVALSLGIEDEALAQIGSSSGYEYVTKWGTQGEGPGQFDGQNDVVPIEESFVIVPDYDNHRLQKFSDNGTFIATIGTSGELEGEFDNPHSVDVDSDGNIYVSDKDNHRIQKFSSEGDFITAFGSEGTGDGQFTHLHGIAVDPVRDFVYATDTENYDIQKFSTDGTFLKSWGSEGEADGQFSSLESVDVDSQGNVYVADYGNDRIQKFDGEGNFILKWGTPGSADGQFDGPAGVAVDSNDNVYITDVNNHRIQKFSSTGSFISAFGNEGEADGQFVQPEGLDVDSEGNIYVADTGNFRIQVFSQ
;
A
#
# COMPACT_ATOMS: atom_id res chain seq x y z
N MET A 1 27.27 8.49 66.83
CA MET A 1 26.84 7.41 66.02
C MET A 1 25.43 7.76 65.52
N LEU A 2 25.31 8.36 64.36
CA LEU A 2 24.03 8.66 63.71
C LEU A 2 23.77 7.58 62.64
N ASN A 3 22.70 6.82 62.82
CA ASN A 3 22.18 5.91 61.83
C ASN A 3 21.37 6.70 60.79
N LEU A 4 21.86 6.76 59.54
CA LEU A 4 21.05 7.16 58.38
C LEU A 4 20.26 5.94 57.90
N VAL A 5 18.95 6.03 58.00
CA VAL A 5 18.02 5.14 57.32
C VAL A 5 17.80 5.71 55.91
N ALA A 6 18.30 5.03 54.88
CA ALA A 6 18.02 5.34 53.51
C ALA A 6 16.64 4.77 53.16
N LEU A 7 15.63 5.64 52.90
CA LEU A 7 14.41 5.27 52.22
C LEU A 7 14.73 5.03 50.73
N SER A 8 14.60 3.81 50.27
CA SER A 8 14.56 3.48 48.85
C SER A 8 13.19 3.83 48.31
N LEU A 9 13.08 4.96 47.65
CA LEU A 9 11.96 5.23 46.73
C LEU A 9 12.21 4.37 45.49
N GLY A 10 11.36 3.36 45.30
CA GLY A 10 11.28 2.61 44.07
C GLY A 10 10.76 3.54 42.95
N ILE A 11 11.68 4.06 42.17
CA ILE A 11 11.38 4.58 40.87
C ILE A 11 11.49 3.34 39.97
N GLU A 12 10.35 2.80 39.57
CA GLU A 12 10.33 1.89 38.44
C GLU A 12 10.79 2.70 37.21
N ASP A 13 12.01 2.39 36.77
CA ASP A 13 12.53 2.80 35.49
C ASP A 13 11.57 2.24 34.41
N GLU A 14 10.61 3.03 33.98
CA GLU A 14 10.14 2.95 32.64
C GLU A 14 11.34 3.32 31.74
N ALA A 15 12.13 2.31 31.42
CA ALA A 15 13.07 2.40 30.33
C ALA A 15 12.24 2.65 29.08
N LEU A 16 12.02 3.91 28.73
CA LEU A 16 11.72 4.34 27.38
C LEU A 16 12.83 3.72 26.53
N ALA A 17 12.48 2.62 25.87
CA ALA A 17 13.28 2.05 24.81
C ALA A 17 13.26 3.09 23.68
N GLN A 18 14.15 4.07 23.79
CA GLN A 18 14.54 4.91 22.69
C GLN A 18 15.28 3.98 21.73
N ILE A 19 14.51 3.32 20.85
CA ILE A 19 15.06 2.73 19.67
C ILE A 19 15.45 3.93 18.81
N GLY A 20 16.65 4.42 18.99
CA GLY A 20 17.29 5.35 18.10
C GLY A 20 17.44 4.64 16.76
N SER A 21 16.43 4.76 15.89
CA SER A 21 16.53 4.27 14.55
C SER A 21 17.60 5.10 13.82
N SER A 22 18.66 4.44 13.40
CA SER A 22 19.62 5.02 12.43
C SER A 22 18.95 5.31 11.07
N SER A 23 17.67 5.02 10.92
CA SER A 23 16.88 5.14 9.69
C SER A 23 16.25 6.51 9.47
N GLY A 24 16.14 7.35 10.52
CA GLY A 24 15.50 8.66 10.40
C GLY A 24 13.97 8.65 10.40
N TYR A 25 13.32 7.51 10.69
CA TYR A 25 11.85 7.40 10.81
C TYR A 25 11.45 7.27 12.27
N GLU A 26 10.40 8.01 12.67
CA GLU A 26 9.82 7.98 14.00
C GLU A 26 8.40 7.42 13.93
N TYR A 27 8.08 6.46 14.80
CA TYR A 27 6.73 5.97 14.97
C TYR A 27 5.83 7.10 15.51
N VAL A 28 4.67 7.29 14.87
CA VAL A 28 3.69 8.33 15.24
C VAL A 28 2.50 7.72 15.95
N THR A 29 1.78 6.79 15.32
CA THR A 29 0.56 6.20 15.84
C THR A 29 0.26 4.86 15.16
N LYS A 30 -0.72 4.13 15.70
CA LYS A 30 -1.31 2.93 15.09
C LYS A 30 -2.77 2.79 15.49
N TRP A 31 -3.51 2.06 14.69
CA TRP A 31 -4.87 1.61 15.01
C TRP A 31 -5.17 0.27 14.33
N GLY A 32 -6.21 -0.38 14.80
CA GLY A 32 -6.66 -1.67 14.30
C GLY A 32 -6.41 -2.81 15.27
N THR A 33 -7.24 -3.82 15.17
CA THR A 33 -7.15 -5.14 15.82
C THR A 33 -7.93 -6.12 14.99
N GLN A 34 -7.65 -7.42 15.10
CA GLN A 34 -8.39 -8.43 14.36
C GLN A 34 -9.88 -8.43 14.70
N GLY A 35 -10.75 -8.53 13.69
CA GLY A 35 -12.20 -8.68 13.84
C GLY A 35 -13.02 -8.01 12.74
N GLU A 36 -14.35 -8.03 12.92
CA GLU A 36 -15.34 -7.53 11.96
C GLU A 36 -15.98 -6.17 12.39
N GLY A 37 -15.67 -5.67 13.59
CA GLY A 37 -16.22 -4.43 14.11
C GLY A 37 -15.64 -3.17 13.47
N PRO A 38 -16.19 -1.97 13.76
CA PRO A 38 -15.59 -0.70 13.37
C PRO A 38 -14.17 -0.55 13.92
N GLY A 39 -13.19 -0.24 13.05
CA GLY A 39 -11.78 -0.14 13.42
C GLY A 39 -11.10 -1.48 13.68
N GLN A 40 -11.75 -2.60 13.38
CA GLN A 40 -11.15 -3.93 13.36
C GLN A 40 -10.97 -4.38 11.91
N PHE A 41 -9.97 -5.21 11.65
CA PHE A 41 -9.62 -5.69 10.32
C PHE A 41 -9.55 -7.22 10.26
N ASP A 42 -9.82 -7.75 9.05
CA ASP A 42 -9.44 -9.09 8.64
C ASP A 42 -8.89 -9.00 7.21
N GLY A 43 -7.53 -8.98 7.08
CA GLY A 43 -6.86 -8.81 5.78
C GLY A 43 -6.88 -7.35 5.27
N GLN A 44 -6.39 -6.38 6.04
CA GLN A 44 -6.14 -5.03 5.52
C GLN A 44 -4.87 -5.04 4.66
N ASN A 45 -5.06 -5.06 3.34
CA ASN A 45 -3.95 -5.26 2.40
C ASN A 45 -3.37 -3.95 1.87
N ASP A 46 -4.08 -2.82 2.04
CA ASP A 46 -3.63 -1.53 1.57
C ASP A 46 -4.09 -0.39 2.48
N VAL A 47 -3.59 0.81 2.25
CA VAL A 47 -3.96 2.03 2.97
C VAL A 47 -3.64 3.24 2.13
N VAL A 48 -4.59 4.17 1.97
CA VAL A 48 -4.35 5.45 1.29
C VAL A 48 -4.76 6.62 2.18
N PRO A 49 -3.86 7.56 2.49
CA PRO A 49 -4.20 8.84 3.08
C PRO A 49 -4.78 9.78 2.01
N ILE A 50 -5.93 10.38 2.30
CA ILE A 50 -6.54 11.41 1.46
C ILE A 50 -6.17 12.77 2.06
N GLU A 51 -5.60 13.65 1.26
CA GLU A 51 -5.15 14.97 1.70
C GLU A 51 -6.19 15.69 2.54
N GLU A 52 -5.74 16.21 3.67
CA GLU A 52 -6.41 17.07 4.64
C GLU A 52 -7.32 16.42 5.69
N SER A 53 -7.71 15.09 5.64
CA SER A 53 -8.60 14.60 6.71
C SER A 53 -8.80 13.11 6.90
N PHE A 54 -8.54 12.25 5.95
CA PHE A 54 -9.03 10.87 6.00
C PHE A 54 -8.01 9.85 5.52
N VAL A 55 -8.17 8.62 6.04
CA VAL A 55 -7.44 7.43 5.57
C VAL A 55 -8.48 6.39 5.17
N ILE A 56 -8.33 5.79 4.01
CA ILE A 56 -9.15 4.67 3.54
C ILE A 56 -8.32 3.39 3.62
N VAL A 57 -8.94 2.34 4.15
CA VAL A 57 -8.33 1.02 4.29
C VAL A 57 -9.27 -0.04 3.72
N PRO A 58 -8.88 -0.79 2.72
CA PRO A 58 -9.58 -2.00 2.31
C PRO A 58 -9.50 -3.03 3.43
N ASP A 59 -10.63 -3.61 3.79
CA ASP A 59 -10.77 -4.63 4.80
C ASP A 59 -11.25 -5.92 4.09
N TYR A 60 -10.28 -6.60 3.49
CA TYR A 60 -10.38 -7.60 2.44
C TYR A 60 -11.37 -8.72 2.75
N ASP A 61 -11.17 -9.48 3.83
CA ASP A 61 -12.03 -10.60 4.20
C ASP A 61 -13.36 -10.15 4.81
N ASN A 62 -13.47 -8.89 5.23
CA ASN A 62 -14.73 -8.27 5.67
C ASN A 62 -15.51 -7.62 4.51
N HIS A 63 -15.02 -7.68 3.27
CA HIS A 63 -15.67 -7.19 2.05
C HIS A 63 -16.16 -5.74 2.14
N ARG A 64 -15.32 -4.84 2.66
CA ARG A 64 -15.65 -3.42 2.88
C ARG A 64 -14.43 -2.52 2.79
N LEU A 65 -14.65 -1.22 2.70
CA LEU A 65 -13.65 -0.23 3.03
C LEU A 65 -13.98 0.40 4.39
N GLN A 66 -12.96 0.78 5.13
CA GLN A 66 -13.12 1.58 6.34
C GLN A 66 -12.45 2.94 6.17
N LYS A 67 -13.17 4.00 6.59
CA LYS A 67 -12.71 5.39 6.59
C LYS A 67 -12.32 5.79 8.00
N PHE A 68 -11.15 6.37 8.16
CA PHE A 68 -10.59 6.87 9.43
C PHE A 68 -10.19 8.33 9.28
N SER A 69 -10.05 9.04 10.40
CA SER A 69 -9.26 10.26 10.44
C SER A 69 -7.76 9.93 10.42
N ASP A 70 -6.92 10.91 10.16
CA ASP A 70 -5.45 10.83 10.15
C ASP A 70 -4.84 10.25 11.43
N ASN A 71 -5.51 10.41 12.56
CA ASN A 71 -5.10 9.86 13.85
C ASN A 71 -5.68 8.46 14.16
N GLY A 72 -6.34 7.81 13.18
CA GLY A 72 -6.88 6.45 13.29
C GLY A 72 -8.26 6.35 13.96
N THR A 73 -9.00 7.47 14.13
CA THR A 73 -10.38 7.39 14.64
C THR A 73 -11.30 6.92 13.53
N PHE A 74 -12.04 5.81 13.77
CA PHE A 74 -13.02 5.29 12.82
C PHE A 74 -14.12 6.33 12.53
N ILE A 75 -14.46 6.50 11.26
CA ILE A 75 -15.48 7.45 10.79
C ILE A 75 -16.67 6.72 10.17
N ALA A 76 -16.42 5.85 9.18
CA ALA A 76 -17.47 5.20 8.41
C ALA A 76 -16.99 3.88 7.79
N THR A 77 -17.96 3.05 7.41
CA THR A 77 -17.78 1.92 6.50
C THR A 77 -18.36 2.26 5.14
N ILE A 78 -17.67 1.87 4.06
CA ILE A 78 -18.13 2.01 2.68
C ILE A 78 -18.25 0.59 2.11
N GLY A 79 -19.40 0.29 1.52
CA GLY A 79 -19.68 -1.00 0.90
C GLY A 79 -20.05 -2.12 1.86
N THR A 80 -20.46 -3.23 1.30
CA THR A 80 -20.84 -4.49 1.96
C THR A 80 -20.53 -5.65 1.02
N SER A 81 -20.50 -6.88 1.53
CA SER A 81 -20.28 -8.08 0.69
C SER A 81 -21.32 -8.24 -0.41
N GLY A 82 -20.89 -8.47 -1.66
CA GLY A 82 -21.74 -8.78 -2.81
C GLY A 82 -21.15 -8.37 -4.15
N GLU A 83 -21.99 -8.47 -5.22
CA GLU A 83 -21.61 -8.24 -6.62
C GLU A 83 -22.27 -6.96 -7.22
N LEU A 84 -23.20 -6.32 -6.50
CA LEU A 84 -23.89 -5.14 -7.00
C LEU A 84 -22.99 -3.89 -6.95
N GLU A 85 -23.47 -2.77 -7.51
CA GLU A 85 -22.81 -1.47 -7.42
C GLU A 85 -22.70 -1.05 -5.95
N GLY A 86 -21.46 -0.73 -5.52
CA GLY A 86 -21.17 -0.39 -4.13
C GLY A 86 -21.03 -1.57 -3.17
N GLU A 87 -21.18 -2.81 -3.65
CA GLU A 87 -20.83 -4.03 -2.91
C GLU A 87 -19.46 -4.52 -3.34
N PHE A 88 -18.77 -5.27 -2.49
CA PHE A 88 -17.43 -5.79 -2.75
C PHE A 88 -17.35 -7.31 -2.54
N ASP A 89 -16.45 -7.93 -3.32
CA ASP A 89 -15.93 -9.25 -3.03
C ASP A 89 -14.39 -9.16 -2.98
N ASN A 90 -13.86 -9.14 -1.74
CA ASN A 90 -12.44 -9.04 -1.46
C ASN A 90 -11.77 -7.77 -2.06
N PRO A 91 -12.17 -6.54 -1.63
CA PRO A 91 -11.51 -5.31 -2.06
C PRO A 91 -10.05 -5.32 -1.61
N HIS A 92 -9.10 -5.12 -2.57
CA HIS A 92 -7.69 -5.37 -2.28
C HIS A 92 -6.85 -4.09 -2.17
N SER A 93 -6.86 -3.26 -3.21
CA SER A 93 -6.08 -2.02 -3.27
C SER A 93 -6.99 -0.82 -3.47
N VAL A 94 -6.53 0.33 -3.03
CA VAL A 94 -7.27 1.60 -3.08
C VAL A 94 -6.33 2.74 -3.43
N ASP A 95 -6.81 3.69 -4.25
CA ASP A 95 -6.13 4.95 -4.49
C ASP A 95 -7.14 6.06 -4.79
N VAL A 96 -6.70 7.33 -4.85
CA VAL A 96 -7.58 8.49 -4.99
C VAL A 96 -7.13 9.43 -6.10
N ASP A 97 -8.12 10.08 -6.75
CA ASP A 97 -7.83 11.16 -7.69
C ASP A 97 -7.73 12.53 -6.98
N SER A 98 -7.37 13.58 -7.72
CA SER A 98 -7.23 14.94 -7.20
C SER A 98 -8.51 15.58 -6.67
N ASP A 99 -9.67 15.01 -7.00
CA ASP A 99 -10.98 15.42 -6.47
C ASP A 99 -11.34 14.64 -5.19
N GLY A 100 -10.46 13.72 -4.75
CA GLY A 100 -10.67 12.82 -3.61
C GLY A 100 -11.61 11.66 -3.90
N ASN A 101 -11.91 11.36 -5.17
CA ASN A 101 -12.68 10.17 -5.51
C ASN A 101 -11.84 8.92 -5.29
N ILE A 102 -12.45 7.92 -4.70
CA ILE A 102 -11.82 6.66 -4.27
C ILE A 102 -11.96 5.63 -5.38
N TYR A 103 -10.85 5.03 -5.81
CA TYR A 103 -10.83 3.89 -6.74
C TYR A 103 -10.42 2.64 -5.97
N VAL A 104 -11.12 1.53 -6.22
CA VAL A 104 -10.94 0.29 -5.47
C VAL A 104 -10.84 -0.89 -6.43
N SER A 105 -9.83 -1.72 -6.27
CA SER A 105 -9.80 -3.03 -6.90
C SER A 105 -10.75 -3.97 -6.15
N ASP A 106 -11.90 -4.24 -6.75
CA ASP A 106 -12.91 -5.19 -6.30
C ASP A 106 -12.56 -6.57 -6.91
N LYS A 107 -11.57 -7.21 -6.26
CA LYS A 107 -10.72 -8.27 -6.83
C LYS A 107 -11.50 -9.43 -7.38
N ASP A 108 -12.35 -10.07 -6.55
CA ASP A 108 -13.06 -11.28 -6.92
C ASP A 108 -14.34 -10.99 -7.73
N ASN A 109 -14.73 -9.72 -7.81
CA ASN A 109 -15.70 -9.22 -8.80
C ASN A 109 -15.04 -8.77 -10.13
N HIS A 110 -13.70 -8.87 -10.26
CA HIS A 110 -12.94 -8.57 -11.49
C HIS A 110 -13.19 -7.17 -12.06
N ARG A 111 -13.36 -6.16 -11.19
CA ARG A 111 -13.69 -4.80 -11.59
C ARG A 111 -13.00 -3.75 -10.72
N ILE A 112 -12.89 -2.55 -11.24
CA ILE A 112 -12.53 -1.36 -10.46
C ILE A 112 -13.83 -0.61 -10.18
N GLN A 113 -14.06 -0.20 -8.94
CA GLN A 113 -15.16 0.66 -8.56
C GLN A 113 -14.65 2.05 -8.16
N LYS A 114 -15.37 3.10 -8.58
CA LYS A 114 -15.11 4.50 -8.21
C LYS A 114 -16.22 5.01 -7.31
N PHE A 115 -15.83 5.68 -6.22
CA PHE A 115 -16.71 6.32 -5.25
C PHE A 115 -16.33 7.79 -5.08
N SER A 116 -17.27 8.61 -4.60
CA SER A 116 -16.94 9.93 -4.11
C SER A 116 -16.13 9.87 -2.80
N SER A 117 -15.56 10.98 -2.38
CA SER A 117 -14.88 11.11 -1.08
C SER A 117 -15.78 10.82 0.13
N GLU A 118 -17.11 10.93 -0.03
CA GLU A 118 -18.12 10.57 0.97
C GLU A 118 -18.45 9.07 0.96
N GLY A 119 -18.02 8.32 -0.08
CA GLY A 119 -18.30 6.89 -0.24
C GLY A 119 -19.54 6.58 -1.06
N ASP A 120 -20.09 7.54 -1.82
CA ASP A 120 -21.19 7.30 -2.75
C ASP A 120 -20.65 6.70 -4.05
N PHE A 121 -21.26 5.59 -4.52
CA PHE A 121 -20.88 4.95 -5.78
C PHE A 121 -21.04 5.90 -6.98
N ILE A 122 -20.03 5.93 -7.85
CA ILE A 122 -20.03 6.75 -9.07
C ILE A 122 -20.10 5.87 -10.30
N THR A 123 -19.19 4.93 -10.47
CA THR A 123 -19.09 4.03 -11.63
C THR A 123 -18.26 2.79 -11.32
N ALA A 124 -18.34 1.80 -12.22
CA ALA A 124 -17.46 0.64 -12.20
C ALA A 124 -17.07 0.25 -13.62
N PHE A 125 -15.89 -0.33 -13.79
CA PHE A 125 -15.38 -0.84 -15.05
C PHE A 125 -14.47 -2.04 -14.85
N GLY A 126 -14.36 -2.88 -15.86
CA GLY A 126 -13.72 -4.18 -15.76
C GLY A 126 -14.73 -5.32 -15.82
N SER A 127 -14.27 -6.51 -16.11
CA SER A 127 -15.02 -7.77 -16.05
C SER A 127 -14.05 -8.94 -16.08
N GLU A 128 -14.49 -10.13 -15.69
CA GLU A 128 -13.69 -11.35 -15.75
C GLU A 128 -13.18 -11.65 -17.17
N GLY A 129 -11.88 -11.98 -17.30
CA GLY A 129 -11.28 -12.42 -18.55
C GLY A 129 -9.83 -11.98 -18.76
N THR A 130 -9.31 -12.22 -19.97
CA THR A 130 -7.90 -11.98 -20.34
C THR A 130 -7.77 -10.95 -21.48
N GLY A 131 -8.84 -10.23 -21.82
CA GLY A 131 -8.83 -9.24 -22.88
C GLY A 131 -8.68 -7.82 -22.35
N ASP A 132 -8.68 -6.86 -23.27
CA ASP A 132 -8.61 -5.44 -22.96
C ASP A 132 -9.74 -5.02 -22.02
N GLY A 133 -9.38 -4.45 -20.85
CA GLY A 133 -10.34 -4.05 -19.83
C GLY A 133 -10.97 -5.21 -19.05
N GLN A 134 -10.40 -6.41 -19.16
CA GLN A 134 -10.82 -7.58 -18.37
C GLN A 134 -9.71 -7.97 -17.40
N PHE A 135 -10.08 -8.56 -16.27
CA PHE A 135 -9.17 -8.99 -15.22
C PHE A 135 -9.43 -10.45 -14.84
N THR A 136 -8.35 -11.20 -14.62
CA THR A 136 -8.42 -12.54 -14.02
C THR A 136 -8.14 -12.46 -12.52
N HIS A 137 -7.15 -11.67 -12.12
CA HIS A 137 -6.78 -11.48 -10.73
C HIS A 137 -6.29 -10.04 -10.50
N LEU A 138 -7.26 -9.12 -10.41
CA LEU A 138 -7.01 -7.70 -10.18
C LEU A 138 -6.40 -7.48 -8.79
N HIS A 139 -5.25 -6.80 -8.71
CA HIS A 139 -4.54 -6.56 -7.45
C HIS A 139 -4.38 -5.07 -7.16
N GLY A 140 -3.24 -4.51 -7.53
CA GLY A 140 -2.87 -3.13 -7.29
C GLY A 140 -3.61 -2.14 -8.20
N ILE A 141 -3.83 -0.95 -7.68
CA ILE A 141 -4.39 0.18 -8.42
C ILE A 141 -3.59 1.45 -8.10
N ALA A 142 -3.36 2.29 -9.10
CA ALA A 142 -2.79 3.62 -8.94
C ALA A 142 -3.49 4.63 -9.83
N VAL A 143 -3.70 5.83 -9.31
CA VAL A 143 -4.29 6.95 -10.03
C VAL A 143 -3.21 8.01 -10.28
N ASP A 144 -2.97 8.37 -11.55
CA ASP A 144 -2.16 9.55 -11.89
C ASP A 144 -3.05 10.79 -11.80
N PRO A 145 -2.98 11.57 -10.71
CA PRO A 145 -3.91 12.67 -10.47
C PRO A 145 -3.64 13.89 -11.37
N VAL A 146 -2.49 13.89 -12.06
CA VAL A 146 -2.07 14.99 -12.95
C VAL A 146 -2.52 14.74 -14.39
N ARG A 147 -2.59 13.47 -14.79
CA ARG A 147 -2.87 13.07 -16.18
C ARG A 147 -4.21 12.36 -16.36
N ASP A 148 -4.97 12.20 -15.27
CA ASP A 148 -6.28 11.54 -15.26
C ASP A 148 -6.24 10.09 -15.79
N PHE A 149 -5.25 9.31 -15.35
CA PHE A 149 -5.12 7.89 -15.68
C PHE A 149 -5.23 7.00 -14.45
N VAL A 150 -5.74 5.80 -14.67
CA VAL A 150 -5.77 4.71 -13.69
C VAL A 150 -4.92 3.56 -14.23
N TYR A 151 -4.02 3.05 -13.42
CA TYR A 151 -3.24 1.85 -13.70
C TYR A 151 -3.69 0.73 -12.77
N ALA A 152 -3.78 -0.47 -13.31
CA ALA A 152 -4.20 -1.66 -12.55
C ALA A 152 -3.30 -2.84 -12.90
N THR A 153 -2.89 -3.63 -11.91
CA THR A 153 -2.13 -4.87 -12.09
C THR A 153 -3.07 -6.06 -12.14
N ASP A 154 -2.84 -6.95 -13.09
CA ASP A 154 -3.49 -8.25 -13.17
C ASP A 154 -2.45 -9.35 -12.98
N THR A 155 -2.46 -9.97 -11.82
CA THR A 155 -1.42 -10.92 -11.39
C THR A 155 -1.40 -12.18 -12.23
N GLU A 156 -2.57 -12.71 -12.63
CA GLU A 156 -2.66 -13.95 -13.43
C GLU A 156 -2.58 -13.72 -14.94
N ASN A 157 -2.92 -12.52 -15.42
CA ASN A 157 -2.67 -12.13 -16.82
C ASN A 157 -1.25 -11.59 -17.02
N TYR A 158 -0.50 -11.34 -15.92
CA TYR A 158 0.87 -10.83 -15.95
C TYR A 158 1.00 -9.50 -16.67
N ASP A 159 -0.02 -8.64 -16.57
CA ASP A 159 -0.02 -7.35 -17.25
C ASP A 159 -0.43 -6.18 -16.34
N ILE A 160 -0.10 -4.99 -16.80
CA ILE A 160 -0.60 -3.74 -16.26
C ILE A 160 -1.57 -3.17 -17.29
N GLN A 161 -2.75 -2.77 -16.84
CA GLN A 161 -3.74 -2.14 -17.68
C GLN A 161 -3.90 -0.66 -17.32
N LYS A 162 -3.94 0.20 -18.34
CA LYS A 162 -4.12 1.65 -18.24
C LYS A 162 -5.51 2.04 -18.70
N PHE A 163 -6.19 2.85 -17.91
CA PHE A 163 -7.51 3.42 -18.20
C PHE A 163 -7.48 4.94 -18.04
N SER A 164 -8.45 5.62 -18.63
CA SER A 164 -8.82 6.97 -18.19
C SER A 164 -9.66 6.90 -16.91
N THR A 165 -9.78 8.02 -16.19
CA THR A 165 -10.54 8.09 -14.91
C THR A 165 -12.06 7.87 -15.09
N ASP A 166 -12.57 7.84 -16.32
CA ASP A 166 -13.95 7.44 -16.64
C ASP A 166 -14.11 5.94 -16.93
N GLY A 167 -13.01 5.15 -16.83
CA GLY A 167 -12.99 3.70 -17.03
C GLY A 167 -12.79 3.25 -18.48
N THR A 168 -12.45 4.16 -19.41
CA THR A 168 -12.13 3.76 -20.78
C THR A 168 -10.75 3.09 -20.84
N PHE A 169 -10.69 1.83 -21.31
CA PHE A 169 -9.42 1.14 -21.54
C PHE A 169 -8.58 1.86 -22.58
N LEU A 170 -7.30 2.03 -22.31
CA LEU A 170 -6.36 2.71 -23.19
C LEU A 170 -5.26 1.79 -23.70
N LYS A 171 -4.67 0.96 -22.82
CA LYS A 171 -3.53 0.14 -23.15
C LYS A 171 -3.24 -0.92 -22.07
N SER A 172 -2.56 -2.00 -22.46
CA SER A 172 -1.92 -2.93 -21.55
C SER A 172 -0.48 -3.25 -21.97
N TRP A 173 0.33 -3.68 -21.01
CA TRP A 173 1.67 -4.20 -21.26
C TRP A 173 2.07 -5.19 -20.17
N GLY A 174 2.98 -6.09 -20.48
CA GLY A 174 3.44 -7.14 -19.61
C GLY A 174 3.27 -8.52 -20.27
N SER A 175 3.84 -9.51 -19.66
CA SER A 175 3.65 -10.94 -19.94
C SER A 175 4.40 -11.77 -18.91
N GLU A 176 4.06 -13.05 -18.77
CA GLU A 176 4.77 -13.97 -17.88
C GLU A 176 6.27 -14.07 -18.19
N GLY A 177 7.14 -14.02 -17.17
CA GLY A 177 8.57 -14.28 -17.30
C GLY A 177 9.47 -13.44 -16.39
N GLU A 178 10.79 -13.48 -16.66
CA GLU A 178 11.85 -12.82 -15.88
C GLU A 178 12.58 -11.72 -16.65
N ALA A 179 12.32 -11.54 -17.95
CA ALA A 179 12.95 -10.50 -18.77
C ALA A 179 12.43 -9.10 -18.38
N ASP A 180 13.02 -8.06 -18.99
CA ASP A 180 12.52 -6.68 -18.83
C ASP A 180 11.11 -6.56 -19.40
N GLY A 181 10.19 -6.03 -18.60
CA GLY A 181 8.77 -5.93 -18.95
C GLY A 181 7.98 -7.25 -18.85
N GLN A 182 8.59 -8.30 -18.30
CA GLN A 182 7.88 -9.54 -17.94
C GLN A 182 7.76 -9.65 -16.43
N PHE A 183 6.77 -10.42 -15.95
CA PHE A 183 6.41 -10.53 -14.54
C PHE A 183 6.18 -11.99 -14.13
N SER A 184 6.38 -12.28 -12.84
CA SER A 184 6.03 -13.59 -12.27
C SER A 184 4.82 -13.52 -11.34
N SER A 185 4.66 -12.40 -10.63
CA SER A 185 3.47 -12.07 -9.84
C SER A 185 3.48 -10.56 -9.62
N LEU A 186 2.51 -9.84 -10.16
CA LEU A 186 2.40 -8.41 -9.95
C LEU A 186 1.56 -8.15 -8.71
N GLU A 187 2.05 -7.30 -7.83
CA GLU A 187 1.28 -6.88 -6.66
C GLU A 187 0.83 -5.43 -6.83
N SER A 188 1.52 -4.48 -6.25
CA SER A 188 1.16 -3.06 -6.26
C SER A 188 1.79 -2.32 -7.44
N VAL A 189 1.21 -1.18 -7.74
CA VAL A 189 1.65 -0.20 -8.74
C VAL A 189 1.51 1.19 -8.15
N ASP A 190 2.43 2.11 -8.50
CA ASP A 190 2.28 3.54 -8.22
C ASP A 190 2.98 4.38 -9.29
N VAL A 191 2.74 5.70 -9.29
CA VAL A 191 3.22 6.63 -10.32
C VAL A 191 4.00 7.80 -9.72
N ASP A 192 5.06 8.23 -10.41
CA ASP A 192 5.80 9.44 -10.01
C ASP A 192 5.24 10.73 -10.65
N SER A 193 5.76 11.88 -10.22
CA SER A 193 5.35 13.20 -10.71
C SER A 193 5.50 13.37 -12.23
N GLN A 194 6.33 12.54 -12.87
CA GLN A 194 6.57 12.55 -14.30
C GLN A 194 5.64 11.59 -15.06
N GLY A 195 4.85 10.77 -14.35
CA GLY A 195 3.95 9.74 -14.87
C GLY A 195 4.68 8.46 -15.25
N ASN A 196 5.83 8.21 -14.63
CA ASN A 196 6.43 6.89 -14.73
C ASN A 196 5.77 5.94 -13.73
N VAL A 197 5.62 4.70 -14.13
CA VAL A 197 4.89 3.63 -13.43
C VAL A 197 5.88 2.70 -12.76
N TYR A 198 5.75 2.50 -11.47
CA TYR A 198 6.55 1.56 -10.68
C TYR A 198 5.70 0.36 -10.30
N VAL A 199 6.24 -0.84 -10.44
CA VAL A 199 5.50 -2.08 -10.24
C VAL A 199 6.30 -3.05 -9.38
N ALA A 200 5.68 -3.57 -8.34
CA ALA A 200 6.22 -4.67 -7.56
C ALA A 200 6.04 -5.99 -8.32
N ASP A 201 7.15 -6.57 -8.75
CA ASP A 201 7.23 -7.89 -9.38
C ASP A 201 7.61 -8.91 -8.29
N TYR A 202 6.61 -9.22 -7.45
CA TYR A 202 6.73 -10.02 -6.22
C TYR A 202 7.43 -11.35 -6.48
N GLY A 203 7.01 -12.08 -7.52
CA GLY A 203 7.54 -13.41 -7.82
C GLY A 203 8.97 -13.41 -8.37
N ASN A 204 9.49 -12.24 -8.81
CA ASN A 204 10.87 -12.07 -9.28
C ASN A 204 11.74 -11.27 -8.29
N ASP A 205 11.24 -10.93 -7.10
CA ASP A 205 11.95 -10.16 -6.06
C ASP A 205 12.58 -8.87 -6.58
N ARG A 206 11.82 -8.10 -7.35
CA ARG A 206 12.30 -6.86 -7.97
C ARG A 206 11.20 -5.81 -8.14
N ILE A 207 11.61 -4.58 -8.39
CA ILE A 207 10.75 -3.50 -8.84
C ILE A 207 11.10 -3.18 -10.28
N GLN A 208 10.08 -2.94 -11.12
CA GLN A 208 10.26 -2.47 -12.48
C GLN A 208 9.64 -1.08 -12.66
N LYS A 209 10.34 -0.20 -13.40
CA LYS A 209 9.88 1.15 -13.76
C LYS A 209 9.64 1.24 -15.26
N PHE A 210 8.51 1.82 -15.63
CA PHE A 210 8.09 2.08 -17.01
C PHE A 210 7.78 3.57 -17.19
N ASP A 211 7.76 4.05 -18.43
CA ASP A 211 7.08 5.30 -18.71
C ASP A 211 5.56 5.11 -18.78
N GLY A 212 4.80 6.21 -18.81
CA GLY A 212 3.33 6.15 -18.87
C GLY A 212 2.75 5.52 -20.15
N GLU A 213 3.64 5.14 -21.09
CA GLU A 213 3.29 4.39 -22.30
C GLU A 213 3.72 2.91 -22.21
N GLY A 214 4.17 2.45 -21.03
CA GLY A 214 4.57 1.06 -20.78
C GLY A 214 5.91 0.67 -21.35
N ASN A 215 6.74 1.62 -21.78
CA ASN A 215 8.11 1.31 -22.19
C ASN A 215 8.99 1.12 -20.96
N PHE A 216 9.71 0.00 -20.90
CA PHE A 216 10.62 -0.31 -19.80
C PHE A 216 11.74 0.74 -19.68
N ILE A 217 11.99 1.22 -18.47
CA ILE A 217 13.05 2.20 -18.17
C ILE A 217 14.20 1.53 -17.41
N LEU A 218 13.89 0.95 -16.24
CA LEU A 218 14.88 0.28 -15.39
C LEU A 218 14.21 -0.71 -14.42
N LYS A 219 15.03 -1.53 -13.77
CA LYS A 219 14.63 -2.39 -12.67
C LYS A 219 15.71 -2.46 -11.62
N TRP A 220 15.31 -2.77 -10.37
CA TRP A 220 16.24 -3.04 -9.28
C TRP A 220 15.66 -4.10 -8.34
N GLY A 221 16.49 -4.62 -7.46
CA GLY A 221 16.15 -5.71 -6.56
C GLY A 221 16.72 -7.03 -7.04
N THR A 222 16.99 -7.89 -6.10
CA THR A 222 17.36 -9.30 -6.26
C THR A 222 16.95 -10.06 -5.02
N PRO A 223 16.70 -11.38 -5.07
CA PRO A 223 16.34 -12.16 -3.90
C PRO A 223 17.30 -12.02 -2.74
N GLY A 224 16.78 -11.79 -1.53
CA GLY A 224 17.58 -11.75 -0.30
C GLY A 224 17.10 -10.75 0.74
N SER A 225 17.91 -10.57 1.81
CA SER A 225 17.58 -9.72 2.96
C SER A 225 18.54 -8.54 3.18
N ALA A 226 19.55 -8.35 2.33
CA ALA A 226 20.44 -7.19 2.42
C ALA A 226 19.74 -5.93 1.89
N ASP A 227 20.34 -4.76 2.12
CA ASP A 227 19.85 -3.49 1.57
C ASP A 227 19.78 -3.56 0.05
N GLY A 228 18.62 -3.20 -0.51
CA GLY A 228 18.33 -3.29 -1.95
C GLY A 228 18.01 -4.69 -2.47
N GLN A 229 17.97 -5.70 -1.60
CA GLN A 229 17.42 -7.03 -1.91
C GLN A 229 16.01 -7.16 -1.35
N PHE A 230 15.20 -8.05 -1.92
CA PHE A 230 13.83 -8.30 -1.51
C PHE A 230 13.56 -9.79 -1.27
N ASP A 231 12.55 -10.05 -0.46
CA ASP A 231 11.87 -11.34 -0.35
C ASP A 231 10.36 -11.05 -0.37
N GLY A 232 9.76 -11.10 -1.57
CA GLY A 232 8.38 -10.74 -1.80
C GLY A 232 8.09 -9.23 -1.65
N PRO A 233 8.58 -8.35 -2.54
CA PRO A 233 8.19 -6.93 -2.55
C PRO A 233 6.72 -6.80 -2.99
N ALA A 234 5.86 -6.20 -2.17
CA ALA A 234 4.42 -6.10 -2.45
C ALA A 234 3.95 -4.65 -2.66
N GLY A 235 3.86 -3.83 -1.62
CA GLY A 235 3.42 -2.44 -1.72
C GLY A 235 4.49 -1.55 -2.34
N VAL A 236 4.06 -0.61 -3.16
CA VAL A 236 4.87 0.46 -3.75
C VAL A 236 4.18 1.78 -3.51
N ALA A 237 4.90 2.77 -2.99
CA ALA A 237 4.43 4.16 -2.87
C ALA A 237 5.51 5.15 -3.29
N VAL A 238 5.13 6.26 -3.92
CA VAL A 238 6.05 7.29 -4.42
C VAL A 238 5.74 8.62 -3.72
N ASP A 239 6.73 9.18 -2.98
CA ASP A 239 6.55 10.45 -2.31
C ASP A 239 6.64 11.65 -3.28
N SER A 240 6.29 12.84 -2.81
CA SER A 240 6.32 14.10 -3.58
C SER A 240 7.72 14.51 -4.09
N ASN A 241 8.78 13.82 -3.65
CA ASN A 241 10.15 13.99 -4.11
C ASN A 241 10.59 12.89 -5.08
N ASP A 242 9.66 12.07 -5.56
CA ASP A 242 9.87 10.91 -6.42
C ASP A 242 10.75 9.82 -5.75
N ASN A 243 10.79 9.72 -4.41
CA ASN A 243 11.38 8.57 -3.74
C ASN A 243 10.35 7.45 -3.66
N VAL A 244 10.82 6.22 -3.76
CA VAL A 244 10.01 5.00 -3.85
C VAL A 244 10.14 4.20 -2.56
N TYR A 245 9.03 3.93 -1.91
CA TYR A 245 8.94 3.10 -0.71
C TYR A 245 8.36 1.75 -1.08
N ILE A 246 8.95 0.69 -0.56
CA ILE A 246 8.58 -0.70 -0.88
C ILE A 246 8.41 -1.49 0.39
N THR A 247 7.29 -2.19 0.53
CA THR A 247 7.16 -3.22 1.55
C THR A 247 7.93 -4.47 1.11
N ASP A 248 8.80 -4.94 1.97
CA ASP A 248 9.61 -6.16 1.79
C ASP A 248 9.03 -7.22 2.74
N VAL A 249 7.96 -7.87 2.30
CA VAL A 249 6.97 -8.60 3.11
C VAL A 249 7.60 -9.66 3.99
N ASN A 250 8.38 -10.57 3.40
CA ASN A 250 8.98 -11.69 4.14
C ASN A 250 10.23 -11.29 4.94
N ASN A 251 10.80 -10.09 4.65
CA ASN A 251 11.83 -9.48 5.47
C ASN A 251 11.24 -8.54 6.55
N HIS A 252 9.91 -8.37 6.61
CA HIS A 252 9.20 -7.59 7.63
C HIS A 252 9.71 -6.15 7.78
N ARG A 253 9.98 -5.47 6.68
CA ARG A 253 10.54 -4.12 6.65
C ARG A 253 10.01 -3.28 5.49
N ILE A 254 10.28 -1.97 5.57
CA ILE A 254 10.08 -1.02 4.48
C ILE A 254 11.44 -0.57 3.99
N GLN A 255 11.64 -0.52 2.67
CA GLN A 255 12.84 0.02 2.05
C GLN A 255 12.51 1.26 1.23
N LYS A 256 13.35 2.32 1.32
CA LYS A 256 13.26 3.55 0.53
C LYS A 256 14.35 3.61 -0.52
N PHE A 257 13.97 3.98 -1.72
CA PHE A 257 14.87 4.15 -2.88
C PHE A 257 14.66 5.53 -3.52
N SER A 258 15.65 5.97 -4.28
CA SER A 258 15.45 7.08 -5.22
C SER A 258 14.67 6.61 -6.46
N SER A 259 14.17 7.56 -7.26
CA SER A 259 13.51 7.29 -8.56
C SER A 259 14.39 6.53 -9.58
N THR A 260 15.69 6.40 -9.30
CA THR A 260 16.64 5.62 -10.12
C THR A 260 16.99 4.26 -9.53
N GLY A 261 16.25 3.81 -8.48
CA GLY A 261 16.46 2.51 -7.83
C GLY A 261 17.67 2.44 -6.90
N SER A 262 18.26 3.58 -6.50
CA SER A 262 19.36 3.60 -5.55
C SER A 262 18.81 3.51 -4.13
N PHE A 263 19.27 2.52 -3.34
CA PHE A 263 18.89 2.37 -1.94
C PHE A 263 19.23 3.62 -1.12
N ILE A 264 18.30 4.06 -0.28
CA ILE A 264 18.47 5.22 0.60
C ILE A 264 18.47 4.77 2.07
N SER A 265 17.45 4.06 2.50
CA SER A 265 17.27 3.63 3.89
C SER A 265 16.27 2.48 3.99
N ALA A 266 16.23 1.84 5.17
CA ALA A 266 15.21 0.86 5.51
C ALA A 266 14.84 0.99 6.99
N PHE A 267 13.61 0.58 7.34
CA PHE A 267 13.15 0.51 8.73
C PHE A 267 12.17 -0.65 8.91
N GLY A 268 11.98 -1.04 10.17
CA GLY A 268 11.16 -2.18 10.53
C GLY A 268 11.96 -3.47 10.69
N ASN A 269 11.36 -4.39 11.38
CA ASN A 269 11.80 -5.78 11.57
C ASN A 269 10.62 -6.60 12.11
N GLU A 270 10.75 -7.92 12.09
CA GLU A 270 9.68 -8.82 12.55
C GLU A 270 9.25 -8.55 14.00
N GLY A 271 7.94 -8.46 14.26
CA GLY A 271 7.36 -8.37 15.60
C GLY A 271 6.05 -7.60 15.68
N GLU A 272 5.55 -7.46 16.92
CA GLU A 272 4.26 -6.84 17.26
C GLU A 272 4.40 -5.47 17.95
N ALA A 273 5.63 -5.06 18.34
CA ALA A 273 5.86 -3.78 18.98
C ALA A 273 5.70 -2.61 17.99
N ASP A 274 5.72 -1.37 18.50
CA ASP A 274 5.69 -0.18 17.65
C ASP A 274 6.94 -0.13 16.77
N GLY A 275 6.76 0.08 15.46
CA GLY A 275 7.81 0.06 14.47
C GLY A 275 8.30 -1.33 14.05
N GLN A 276 7.68 -2.39 14.54
CA GLN A 276 7.86 -3.76 14.07
C GLN A 276 6.68 -4.17 13.18
N PHE A 277 6.89 -5.10 12.26
CA PHE A 277 5.88 -5.56 11.32
C PHE A 277 5.78 -7.09 11.29
N VAL A 278 4.60 -7.58 10.91
CA VAL A 278 4.41 -8.97 10.48
C VAL A 278 3.75 -8.95 9.11
N GLN A 279 4.53 -9.31 8.08
CA GLN A 279 4.06 -9.31 6.70
C GLN A 279 3.34 -7.99 6.31
N PRO A 280 4.06 -6.84 6.31
CA PRO A 280 3.48 -5.59 5.85
C PRO A 280 3.21 -5.69 4.35
N GLU A 281 1.99 -5.38 3.89
CA GLU A 281 1.61 -5.46 2.48
C GLU A 281 1.56 -4.09 1.81
N GLY A 282 0.47 -3.35 1.92
CA GLY A 282 0.33 -2.03 1.31
C GLY A 282 0.94 -0.92 2.14
N LEU A 283 1.29 0.15 1.49
CA LEU A 283 1.74 1.39 2.11
C LEU A 283 1.43 2.58 1.21
N ASP A 284 1.31 3.76 1.81
CA ASP A 284 1.27 5.01 1.06
C ASP A 284 1.90 6.16 1.86
N VAL A 285 2.18 7.30 1.19
CA VAL A 285 2.88 8.45 1.76
C VAL A 285 2.07 9.71 1.49
N ASP A 286 1.67 10.41 2.56
CA ASP A 286 0.95 11.67 2.44
C ASP A 286 1.85 12.83 1.97
N SER A 287 1.24 13.97 1.68
CA SER A 287 1.95 15.18 1.21
C SER A 287 2.90 15.78 2.26
N GLU A 288 2.76 15.43 3.54
CA GLU A 288 3.65 15.85 4.63
C GLU A 288 4.85 14.89 4.78
N GLY A 289 4.82 13.74 4.09
CA GLY A 289 5.84 12.71 4.13
C GLY A 289 5.63 11.69 5.24
N ASN A 290 4.44 11.62 5.84
CA ASN A 290 4.09 10.53 6.75
C ASN A 290 3.81 9.26 5.96
N ILE A 291 4.32 8.14 6.45
CA ILE A 291 4.20 6.83 5.80
C ILE A 291 3.16 6.03 6.56
N TYR A 292 2.13 5.63 5.86
CA TYR A 292 1.09 4.73 6.35
C TYR A 292 1.40 3.32 5.89
N VAL A 293 1.37 2.35 6.78
CA VAL A 293 1.71 0.95 6.48
C VAL A 293 0.62 0.02 6.94
N ALA A 294 0.09 -0.79 6.06
CA ALA A 294 -0.76 -1.92 6.39
C ALA A 294 0.12 -3.06 6.97
N ASP A 295 0.16 -3.15 8.29
CA ASP A 295 0.87 -4.20 9.04
C ASP A 295 -0.08 -5.41 9.15
N THR A 296 -0.26 -6.10 8.01
CA THR A 296 -1.35 -7.05 7.73
C THR A 296 -1.37 -8.20 8.70
N GLY A 297 -0.25 -8.81 8.99
CA GLY A 297 -0.16 -9.92 9.93
C GLY A 297 -0.41 -9.52 11.39
N ASN A 298 -0.37 -8.22 11.72
CA ASN A 298 -0.72 -7.68 13.03
C ASN A 298 -2.12 -7.03 13.06
N PHE A 299 -2.88 -7.05 11.96
CA PHE A 299 -4.23 -6.49 11.87
C PHE A 299 -4.31 -5.01 12.25
N ARG A 300 -3.33 -4.20 11.81
CA ARG A 300 -3.24 -2.78 12.16
C ARG A 300 -2.64 -1.93 11.04
N ILE A 301 -2.91 -0.64 11.10
CA ILE A 301 -2.17 0.38 10.35
C ILE A 301 -1.16 1.01 11.30
N GLN A 302 0.05 1.26 10.85
CA GLN A 302 1.06 2.04 11.56
C GLN A 302 1.45 3.26 10.74
N VAL A 303 1.69 4.40 11.42
CA VAL A 303 2.09 5.67 10.78
C VAL A 303 3.47 6.08 11.30
N PHE A 304 4.31 6.53 10.38
CA PHE A 304 5.67 7.00 10.65
C PHE A 304 5.87 8.38 10.04
N SER A 305 6.66 9.23 10.70
CA SER A 305 7.17 10.50 10.15
C SER A 305 8.67 10.39 9.86
N GLN A 306 9.14 11.21 8.95
CA GLN A 306 10.56 11.32 8.60
C GLN A 306 11.20 12.56 9.21
#